data_891c09792351dce74185ffc09e857958
#
_entry.id   891c09792351dce74185ffc09e857958
#
_cell.length_a   1.000
_cell.length_b   1.000
_cell.length_c   1.000
_cell.angle_alpha   90.00
_cell.angle_beta   90.00
_cell.angle_gamma   90.00
#
_symmetry.space_group_name_H-M   'P 1'
#
loop_
_entity.id
_entity.type
_entity.pdbx_description
1 polymer ?
#
loop_
_entity_poly.entity_id
_entity_poly.type
_entity_poly.pdbx_seq_one_letter_code
_entity_poly.pdbx_strand_id
1 'polypeptide(L)'
;IIKKLKSHKGENLIPYNSNWKVNWKRRYKNPYSDLEKFIFNSKKEVVEIGGSVRSYNQVMGQYMGILKFSSRVSKKLFEFYKTLPKDEKMKISMTDFLQKFTNETKFKFKTLKMNYDWHEVDTFNDFKVAKKYLKN
;
A
#
# COMPACT_ATOMS: atom_id res chain seq x y z
N ILE A 1 1.87 -13.67 -6.54
CA ILE A 1 0.97 -12.57 -6.11
C ILE A 1 -0.38 -12.70 -6.82
N ILE A 2 -0.46 -12.67 -8.14
CA ILE A 2 -1.71 -12.66 -8.93
C ILE A 2 -2.60 -13.87 -8.60
N LYS A 3 -2.05 -15.10 -8.57
CA LYS A 3 -2.82 -16.31 -8.19
C LYS A 3 -3.49 -16.15 -6.83
N LYS A 4 -2.76 -15.62 -5.83
CA LYS A 4 -3.28 -15.39 -4.48
C LYS A 4 -4.38 -14.31 -4.45
N LEU A 5 -4.24 -13.25 -5.24
CA LEU A 5 -5.29 -12.23 -5.36
C LEU A 5 -6.56 -12.81 -6.02
N LYS A 6 -6.41 -13.63 -7.05
CA LYS A 6 -7.55 -14.27 -7.75
C LYS A 6 -8.33 -15.24 -6.85
N SER A 7 -7.69 -15.92 -5.90
CA SER A 7 -8.37 -16.85 -4.98
C SER A 7 -9.32 -16.17 -4.00
N HIS A 8 -9.13 -14.87 -3.71
CA HIS A 8 -10.00 -14.08 -2.83
C HIS A 8 -11.14 -13.42 -3.64
N LYS A 9 -12.09 -14.22 -4.09
CA LYS A 9 -13.24 -13.72 -4.88
C LYS A 9 -14.08 -12.72 -4.06
N GLY A 10 -14.56 -11.66 -4.74
CA GLY A 10 -15.48 -10.67 -4.14
C GLY A 10 -14.84 -9.67 -3.17
N GLU A 11 -13.61 -9.86 -2.73
CA GLU A 11 -12.95 -8.96 -1.78
C GLU A 11 -12.22 -7.81 -2.48
N ASN A 12 -12.22 -6.65 -1.80
CA ASN A 12 -11.48 -5.45 -2.20
C ASN A 12 -10.24 -5.37 -1.33
N LEU A 13 -9.08 -5.68 -1.92
CA LEU A 13 -7.86 -5.97 -1.19
C LEU A 13 -6.77 -4.94 -1.43
N ILE A 14 -6.08 -4.60 -0.35
CA ILE A 14 -4.81 -3.89 -0.34
C ILE A 14 -3.74 -4.86 0.15
N PRO A 15 -2.95 -5.48 -0.76
CA PRO A 15 -1.83 -6.33 -0.38
C PRO A 15 -0.73 -5.53 0.32
N TYR A 16 -0.09 -6.18 1.30
CA TYR A 16 1.05 -5.60 2.00
C TYR A 16 2.18 -6.61 2.19
N ASN A 17 3.41 -6.13 2.14
CA ASN A 17 4.59 -6.91 2.48
C ASN A 17 4.80 -6.91 4.00
N SER A 18 4.78 -8.09 4.61
CA SER A 18 5.04 -8.23 6.05
C SER A 18 6.53 -8.24 6.41
N ASN A 19 7.41 -8.49 5.44
CA ASN A 19 8.87 -8.52 5.63
C ASN A 19 9.54 -7.18 5.32
N TRP A 20 8.78 -6.11 5.27
CA TRP A 20 9.21 -4.77 4.86
C TRP A 20 10.46 -4.26 5.61
N LYS A 21 10.58 -4.53 6.91
CA LYS A 21 11.70 -4.02 7.73
C LYS A 21 13.08 -4.39 7.16
N VAL A 22 13.21 -5.62 6.63
CA VAL A 22 14.46 -6.09 6.05
C VAL A 22 14.78 -5.31 4.79
N ASN A 23 13.79 -5.12 3.91
CA ASN A 23 13.98 -4.43 2.64
C ASN A 23 14.27 -2.93 2.83
N TRP A 24 13.54 -2.26 3.73
CA TRP A 24 13.78 -0.83 4.01
C TRP A 24 15.16 -0.56 4.63
N LYS A 25 15.61 -1.41 5.56
CA LYS A 25 16.98 -1.31 6.11
C LYS A 25 18.08 -1.53 5.06
N ARG A 26 17.79 -2.24 3.97
CA ARG A 26 18.74 -2.42 2.86
C ARG A 26 18.77 -1.22 1.92
N ARG A 27 17.64 -0.52 1.76
CA ARG A 27 17.47 0.64 0.87
C ARG A 27 17.95 1.94 1.52
N TYR A 28 17.64 2.16 2.79
CA TYR A 28 17.77 3.44 3.47
C TYR A 28 18.60 3.37 4.73
N LYS A 29 19.47 4.37 4.94
CA LYS A 29 20.15 4.60 6.23
C LYS A 29 19.14 4.95 7.33
N ASN A 30 18.15 5.78 6.99
CA ASN A 30 17.01 6.08 7.82
C ASN A 30 15.72 5.56 7.15
N PRO A 31 15.19 4.41 7.57
CA PRO A 31 13.96 3.85 6.97
C PRO A 31 12.74 4.76 7.09
N TYR A 32 12.68 5.65 8.08
CA TYR A 32 11.54 6.57 8.26
C TYR A 32 11.36 7.56 7.11
N SER A 33 12.40 7.81 6.31
CA SER A 33 12.32 8.77 5.20
C SER A 33 11.37 8.36 4.08
N ASP A 34 11.03 7.06 4.01
CA ASP A 34 10.24 6.49 2.92
C ASP A 34 9.11 5.56 3.40
N LEU A 35 8.97 5.40 4.72
CA LEU A 35 7.89 4.60 5.28
C LEU A 35 6.56 5.35 5.25
N GLU A 36 5.52 4.65 4.86
CA GLU A 36 4.14 5.09 5.02
C GLU A 36 3.43 4.29 6.12
N LYS A 37 2.46 4.92 6.76
CA LYS A 37 1.59 4.23 7.72
C LYS A 37 0.82 3.11 7.03
N PHE A 38 0.69 2.01 7.72
CA PHE A 38 -0.18 0.91 7.32
C PHE A 38 -0.70 0.20 8.55
N ILE A 39 -1.90 0.54 8.96
CA ILE A 39 -2.55 0.02 10.17
C ILE A 39 -3.86 -0.66 9.78
N PHE A 40 -4.11 -1.83 10.33
CA PHE A 40 -5.36 -2.56 10.14
C PHE A 40 -5.84 -3.16 11.47
N ASN A 41 -7.15 -3.38 11.59
CA ASN A 41 -7.79 -3.93 12.77
C ASN A 41 -7.75 -5.48 12.80
N SER A 42 -8.31 -6.08 13.85
CA SER A 42 -8.42 -7.54 14.01
C SER A 42 -9.21 -8.22 12.89
N LYS A 43 -10.15 -7.50 12.25
CA LYS A 43 -10.94 -7.98 11.10
C LYS A 43 -10.17 -7.84 9.76
N LYS A 44 -8.89 -7.48 9.80
CA LYS A 44 -8.04 -7.23 8.63
C LYS A 44 -8.54 -6.09 7.74
N GLU A 45 -9.20 -5.11 8.31
CA GLU A 45 -9.66 -3.92 7.62
C GLU A 45 -8.64 -2.79 7.80
N VAL A 46 -8.31 -2.10 6.72
CA VAL A 46 -7.41 -0.95 6.75
C VAL A 46 -8.04 0.17 7.60
N VAL A 47 -7.27 0.67 8.55
CA VAL A 47 -7.60 1.79 9.43
C VAL A 47 -6.85 3.04 8.99
N GLU A 48 -5.52 2.92 8.82
CA GLU A 48 -4.68 4.00 8.30
C GLU A 48 -3.78 3.47 7.18
N ILE A 49 -3.63 4.26 6.12
CA ILE A 49 -2.72 4.02 5.00
C ILE A 49 -2.19 5.36 4.48
N GLY A 50 -0.89 5.43 4.16
CA GLY A 50 -0.26 6.66 3.65
C GLY A 50 0.20 7.62 4.75
N GLY A 51 0.79 8.72 4.32
CA GLY A 51 1.34 9.73 5.21
C GLY A 51 2.60 9.29 5.95
N SER A 52 3.30 10.25 6.55
CA SER A 52 4.59 10.04 7.22
C SER A 52 4.47 9.23 8.51
N VAL A 53 5.52 8.47 8.81
CA VAL A 53 5.64 7.59 9.98
C VAL A 53 6.52 8.25 11.05
N ARG A 54 6.03 8.22 12.30
CA ARG A 54 6.79 8.69 13.48
C ARG A 54 7.36 7.54 14.30
N SER A 55 6.80 6.34 14.17
CA SER A 55 7.17 5.16 14.95
C SER A 55 6.82 3.89 14.19
N TYR A 56 7.64 2.82 14.36
CA TYR A 56 7.42 1.53 13.69
C TYR A 56 6.12 0.82 14.07
N ASN A 57 5.49 1.16 15.18
CA ASN A 57 4.17 0.62 15.52
C ASN A 57 3.04 1.10 14.59
N GLN A 58 3.29 2.16 13.79
CA GLN A 58 2.38 2.65 12.77
C GLN A 58 2.51 1.87 11.45
N VAL A 59 3.38 0.86 11.40
CA VAL A 59 3.71 0.10 10.18
C VAL A 59 3.55 -1.40 10.42
N MET A 60 2.34 -1.89 10.28
CA MET A 60 2.05 -3.34 10.37
C MET A 60 2.48 -4.09 9.09
N GLY A 61 2.76 -3.35 8.02
CA GLY A 61 3.24 -3.82 6.73
C GLY A 61 3.49 -2.66 5.79
N GLN A 62 4.02 -2.91 4.59
CA GLN A 62 4.15 -1.88 3.57
C GLN A 62 3.27 -2.20 2.36
N TYR A 63 2.57 -1.20 1.87
CA TYR A 63 1.79 -1.24 0.64
C TYR A 63 2.70 -1.66 -0.53
N MET A 64 2.19 -2.51 -1.41
CA MET A 64 2.99 -3.12 -2.47
C MET A 64 2.72 -2.54 -3.87
N GLY A 65 2.05 -1.42 -3.98
CA GLY A 65 1.68 -0.85 -5.28
C GLY A 65 0.62 -1.66 -6.05
N ILE A 66 0.04 -2.69 -5.45
CA ILE A 66 -0.93 -3.59 -6.09
C ILE A 66 -2.26 -3.48 -5.35
N LEU A 67 -3.33 -3.35 -6.11
CA LEU A 67 -4.69 -3.25 -5.60
C LEU A 67 -5.59 -4.26 -6.32
N LYS A 68 -6.56 -4.80 -5.59
CA LYS A 68 -7.62 -5.62 -6.18
C LYS A 68 -8.96 -5.05 -5.76
N PHE A 69 -9.73 -4.61 -6.72
CA PHE A 69 -11.08 -4.09 -6.50
C PHE A 69 -12.08 -4.78 -7.41
N SER A 70 -13.31 -4.90 -6.95
CA SER A 70 -14.45 -5.24 -7.80
C SER A 70 -14.77 -4.07 -8.73
N SER A 71 -15.38 -4.34 -9.88
CA SER A 71 -15.81 -3.29 -10.82
C SER A 71 -16.70 -2.24 -10.14
N ARG A 72 -17.56 -2.66 -9.21
CA ARG A 72 -18.43 -1.75 -8.43
C ARG A 72 -17.59 -0.78 -7.58
N VAL A 73 -16.54 -1.27 -6.91
CA VAL A 73 -15.70 -0.41 -6.05
C VAL A 73 -14.78 0.46 -6.89
N SER A 74 -14.23 -0.06 -7.98
CA SER A 74 -13.45 0.74 -8.94
C SER A 74 -14.25 1.92 -9.48
N LYS A 75 -15.53 1.70 -9.83
CA LYS A 75 -16.42 2.78 -10.26
C LYS A 75 -16.66 3.81 -9.16
N LYS A 76 -16.89 3.39 -7.90
CA LYS A 76 -17.04 4.30 -6.76
C LYS A 76 -15.78 5.15 -6.52
N LEU A 77 -14.61 4.53 -6.57
CA LEU A 77 -13.33 5.23 -6.45
C LEU A 77 -13.15 6.27 -7.56
N PHE A 78 -13.48 5.91 -8.79
CA PHE A 78 -13.40 6.83 -9.92
C PHE A 78 -14.37 8.02 -9.78
N GLU A 79 -15.62 7.77 -9.40
CA GLU A 79 -16.57 8.86 -9.16
C GLU A 79 -16.11 9.76 -8.01
N PHE A 80 -15.61 9.18 -6.94
CA PHE A 80 -15.04 9.95 -5.83
C PHE A 80 -13.82 10.77 -6.27
N TYR A 81 -12.90 10.20 -7.07
CA TYR A 81 -11.78 10.95 -7.63
C TYR A 81 -12.23 12.16 -8.45
N LYS A 82 -13.32 12.06 -9.20
CA LYS A 82 -13.86 13.19 -9.97
C LYS A 82 -14.31 14.36 -9.10
N THR A 83 -14.75 14.11 -7.86
CA THR A 83 -15.17 15.18 -6.94
C THR A 83 -14.01 15.98 -6.35
N LEU A 84 -12.79 15.43 -6.37
CA LEU A 84 -11.63 16.14 -5.80
C LEU A 84 -11.31 17.43 -6.57
N PRO A 85 -10.80 18.48 -5.89
CA PRO A 85 -10.26 19.67 -6.52
C PRO A 85 -9.14 19.33 -7.52
N LYS A 86 -9.00 20.15 -8.58
CA LYS A 86 -8.00 19.92 -9.63
C LYS A 86 -6.58 19.83 -9.07
N ASP A 87 -6.21 20.72 -8.19
CA ASP A 87 -4.87 20.77 -7.61
C ASP A 87 -4.57 19.56 -6.71
N GLU A 88 -5.59 19.04 -6.03
CA GLU A 88 -5.48 17.84 -5.22
C GLU A 88 -5.31 16.60 -6.12
N LYS A 89 -6.09 16.48 -7.19
CA LYS A 89 -5.97 15.40 -8.18
C LYS A 89 -4.57 15.23 -8.75
N MET A 90 -3.85 16.34 -8.91
CA MET A 90 -2.50 16.33 -9.49
C MET A 90 -1.40 15.92 -8.50
N LYS A 91 -1.68 15.95 -7.20
CA LYS A 91 -0.67 15.77 -6.14
C LYS A 91 -0.92 14.57 -5.25
N ILE A 92 -2.17 14.10 -5.17
CA ILE A 92 -2.56 13.05 -4.23
C ILE A 92 -1.89 11.72 -4.58
N SER A 93 -1.21 11.12 -3.61
CA SER A 93 -0.70 9.75 -3.75
C SER A 93 -1.86 8.74 -3.74
N MET A 94 -1.60 7.52 -4.22
CA MET A 94 -2.62 6.45 -4.19
C MET A 94 -3.01 6.11 -2.75
N THR A 95 -2.07 6.07 -1.84
CA THR A 95 -2.31 5.75 -0.43
C THR A 95 -3.12 6.82 0.27
N ASP A 96 -2.80 8.09 0.06
CA ASP A 96 -3.57 9.22 0.60
C ASP A 96 -4.99 9.28 -0.01
N PHE A 97 -5.12 8.98 -1.29
CA PHE A 97 -6.42 8.88 -1.96
C PHE A 97 -7.31 7.79 -1.34
N LEU A 98 -6.75 6.59 -1.11
CA LEU A 98 -7.47 5.50 -0.47
C LEU A 98 -7.84 5.83 0.98
N GLN A 99 -6.96 6.52 1.71
CA GLN A 99 -7.24 6.99 3.07
C GLN A 99 -8.40 8.01 3.07
N LYS A 100 -8.35 8.99 2.18
CA LYS A 100 -9.40 10.01 2.04
C LYS A 100 -10.75 9.36 1.69
N PHE A 101 -10.77 8.47 0.70
CA PHE A 101 -11.96 7.72 0.33
C PHE A 101 -12.55 6.94 1.52
N THR A 102 -11.70 6.24 2.29
CA THR A 102 -12.12 5.51 3.49
C THR A 102 -12.73 6.43 4.54
N ASN A 103 -12.12 7.58 4.79
CA ASN A 103 -12.58 8.54 5.80
C ASN A 103 -13.94 9.15 5.46
N GLU A 104 -14.15 9.52 4.19
CA GLU A 104 -15.36 10.20 3.75
C GLU A 104 -16.54 9.23 3.50
N THR A 105 -16.27 8.05 2.96
CA THR A 105 -17.32 7.08 2.60
C THR A 105 -17.57 6.01 3.66
N LYS A 106 -16.71 5.92 4.68
CA LYS A 106 -16.68 4.83 5.68
C LYS A 106 -16.47 3.45 5.07
N PHE A 107 -16.04 3.37 3.81
CA PHE A 107 -15.73 2.13 3.12
C PHE A 107 -14.52 1.44 3.76
N LYS A 108 -14.55 0.11 3.86
CA LYS A 108 -13.46 -0.68 4.44
C LYS A 108 -12.80 -1.56 3.39
N PHE A 109 -11.52 -1.36 3.17
CA PHE A 109 -10.68 -2.27 2.38
C PHE A 109 -10.14 -3.36 3.28
N LYS A 110 -10.04 -4.58 2.76
CA LYS A 110 -9.38 -5.69 3.44
C LYS A 110 -7.89 -5.70 3.11
N THR A 111 -7.08 -6.16 4.05
CA THR A 111 -5.66 -6.38 3.81
C THR A 111 -5.40 -7.82 3.36
N LEU A 112 -4.34 -8.01 2.58
CA LEU A 112 -3.84 -9.33 2.22
C LEU A 112 -2.34 -9.43 2.48
N LYS A 113 -1.96 -10.27 3.45
CA LYS A 113 -0.55 -10.49 3.80
C LYS A 113 0.18 -11.22 2.67
N MET A 114 1.33 -10.65 2.29
CA MET A 114 2.28 -11.21 1.34
C MET A 114 3.64 -11.38 2.03
N ASN A 115 4.27 -12.56 1.82
CA ASN A 115 5.58 -12.91 2.39
C ASN A 115 6.60 -13.15 1.28
N TYR A 116 6.39 -12.57 0.11
CA TYR A 116 7.30 -12.74 -1.02
C TYR A 116 8.50 -11.81 -0.94
N ASP A 117 9.59 -12.19 -1.56
CA ASP A 117 10.65 -11.27 -1.89
C ASP A 117 10.08 -10.23 -2.87
N TRP A 118 9.92 -9.02 -2.37
CA TRP A 118 9.37 -7.90 -3.09
C TRP A 118 10.25 -6.69 -2.84
N HIS A 119 10.61 -6.02 -3.89
CA HIS A 119 11.43 -4.83 -3.86
C HIS A 119 10.75 -3.72 -4.64
N GLU A 120 10.73 -2.54 -4.06
CA GLU A 120 10.37 -1.30 -4.73
C GLU A 120 11.63 -0.72 -5.36
N VAL A 121 11.53 -0.22 -6.58
CA VAL A 121 12.67 0.28 -7.34
C VAL A 121 12.35 1.67 -7.86
N ASP A 122 12.62 2.69 -7.07
CA ASP A 122 12.38 4.09 -7.38
C ASP A 122 13.67 4.80 -7.79
N THR A 123 14.81 4.29 -7.31
CA THR A 123 16.13 4.84 -7.55
C THR A 123 17.10 3.80 -8.11
N PHE A 124 18.22 4.28 -8.67
CA PHE A 124 19.30 3.38 -9.10
C PHE A 124 19.92 2.59 -7.92
N ASN A 125 19.90 3.14 -6.72
CA ASN A 125 20.32 2.40 -5.53
C ASN A 125 19.37 1.24 -5.22
N ASP A 126 18.05 1.45 -5.33
CA ASP A 126 17.06 0.39 -5.13
C ASP A 126 17.24 -0.74 -6.15
N PHE A 127 17.54 -0.39 -7.40
CA PHE A 127 17.85 -1.38 -8.43
C PHE A 127 19.06 -2.24 -8.04
N LYS A 128 20.15 -1.62 -7.54
CA LYS A 128 21.33 -2.38 -7.08
C LYS A 128 20.97 -3.30 -5.91
N VAL A 129 20.18 -2.82 -4.96
CA VAL A 129 19.71 -3.61 -3.82
C VAL A 129 18.84 -4.76 -4.29
N ALA A 130 17.86 -4.50 -5.15
CA ALA A 130 16.98 -5.53 -5.71
C ALA A 130 17.79 -6.61 -6.46
N LYS A 131 18.70 -6.21 -7.35
CA LYS A 131 19.57 -7.14 -8.08
C LYS A 131 20.41 -8.03 -7.17
N LYS A 132 20.88 -7.48 -6.02
CA LYS A 132 21.68 -8.25 -5.05
C LYS A 132 20.87 -9.29 -4.27
N TYR A 133 19.60 -9.00 -3.97
CA TYR A 133 18.80 -9.79 -3.03
C TYR A 133 17.64 -10.56 -3.67
N LEU A 134 17.20 -10.20 -4.87
CA LEU A 134 16.29 -11.05 -5.64
C LEU A 134 17.11 -12.25 -6.14
N LYS A 135 16.83 -13.42 -5.61
CA LYS A 135 17.37 -14.68 -6.15
C LYS A 135 16.69 -14.95 -7.51
N ASN A 136 17.51 -15.26 -8.51
CA ASN A 136 17.06 -15.82 -9.79
C ASN A 136 16.33 -17.16 -9.58
#